data_603b1642164c99bf3d4dc2cad913b1f6
#
_entry.id   603b1642164c99bf3d4dc2cad913b1f6
#
_cell.length_a   1.000
_cell.length_b   1.000
_cell.length_c   1.000
_cell.angle_alpha   90.00
_cell.angle_beta   90.00
_cell.angle_gamma   90.00
#
_symmetry.space_group_name_H-M   'P 1'
#
loop_
_entity.id
_entity.type
_entity.pdbx_description
1 polymer ?
#
loop_
_entity_poly.entity_id
_entity_poly.type
_entity_poly.pdbx_seq_one_letter_code
_entity_poly.pdbx_strand_id
1 'polypeptide(L)'
;MAVEDQVRGVLRDILSLGDRADRLSPDSPLLGALPELDSMAVVNVIAALEDRFGFTFDDDEISGDTFATLRSLAEFVAAKQTS
;
A
#
# COMPACT_ATOMS: atom_id res chain seq x y z
N MET A 1 15.96 -5.08 0.84
CA MET A 1 15.15 -3.94 0.36
C MET A 1 14.21 -3.48 1.46
N ALA A 2 14.03 -2.18 1.55
CA ALA A 2 13.09 -1.65 2.53
C ALA A 2 11.66 -2.03 2.18
N VAL A 3 10.84 -2.27 3.19
CA VAL A 3 9.43 -2.59 3.00
C VAL A 3 8.72 -1.49 2.21
N GLU A 4 9.07 -0.23 2.50
CA GLU A 4 8.49 0.91 1.80
C GLU A 4 8.69 0.83 0.29
N ASP A 5 9.88 0.45 -0.16
CA ASP A 5 10.17 0.32 -1.59
C ASP A 5 9.36 -0.80 -2.22
N GLN A 6 9.17 -1.89 -1.48
CA GLN A 6 8.37 -3.01 -1.96
C GLN A 6 6.89 -2.64 -2.05
N VAL A 7 6.39 -1.92 -1.07
CA VAL A 7 5.00 -1.44 -1.08
C VAL A 7 4.80 -0.47 -2.25
N ARG A 8 5.76 0.42 -2.47
CA ARG A 8 5.71 1.34 -3.61
C ARG A 8 5.64 0.57 -4.93
N GLY A 9 6.41 -0.50 -5.05
CA GLY A 9 6.38 -1.35 -6.24
C GLY A 9 5.03 -2.00 -6.49
N VAL A 10 4.38 -2.47 -5.41
CA VAL A 10 3.04 -3.04 -5.51
C VAL A 10 2.04 -1.97 -5.98
N LEU A 11 2.10 -0.79 -5.39
CA LEU A 11 1.22 0.31 -5.80
C LEU A 11 1.44 0.67 -7.26
N ARG A 12 2.70 0.75 -7.69
CA ARG A 12 3.02 1.05 -9.08
C ARG A 12 2.39 0.03 -10.02
N ASP A 13 2.52 -1.25 -9.70
CA ASP A 13 2.04 -2.31 -10.59
C ASP A 13 0.51 -2.40 -10.59
N ILE A 14 -0.10 -2.36 -9.42
CA ILE A 14 -1.57 -2.53 -9.30
C ILE A 14 -2.31 -1.29 -9.82
N LEU A 15 -1.79 -0.10 -9.54
CA LEU A 15 -2.44 1.15 -9.93
C LEU A 15 -1.92 1.71 -11.26
N SER A 16 -1.00 1.02 -11.89
CA SER A 16 -0.39 1.43 -13.18
C SER A 16 0.18 2.85 -13.11
N LEU A 17 0.91 3.14 -12.03
CA LEU A 17 1.43 4.49 -11.81
C LEU A 17 2.60 4.85 -12.70
N GLY A 18 3.37 3.86 -13.16
CA GLY A 18 4.57 4.13 -13.96
C GLY A 18 5.55 4.99 -13.17
N ASP A 19 6.07 6.02 -13.83
CA ASP A 19 7.05 6.93 -13.20
C ASP A 19 6.49 7.70 -12.02
N ARG A 20 5.18 7.82 -11.91
CA ARG A 20 4.55 8.52 -10.79
C ARG A 20 4.86 7.84 -9.45
N ALA A 21 5.08 6.53 -9.47
CA ALA A 21 5.44 5.79 -8.26
C ALA A 21 6.77 6.27 -7.68
N ASP A 22 7.70 6.67 -8.54
CA ASP A 22 9.01 7.15 -8.09
C ASP A 22 8.93 8.49 -7.35
N ARG A 23 7.83 9.21 -7.53
CA ARG A 23 7.60 10.50 -6.87
C ARG A 23 6.93 10.36 -5.51
N LEU A 24 6.51 9.14 -5.16
CA LEU A 24 5.89 8.91 -3.85
C LEU A 24 6.94 8.95 -2.76
N SER A 25 6.74 9.84 -1.80
CA SER A 25 7.56 9.91 -0.60
C SER A 25 6.82 9.23 0.55
N PRO A 26 7.50 8.96 1.68
CA PRO A 26 6.81 8.37 2.84
C PRO A 26 5.58 9.15 3.29
N ASP A 27 5.61 10.47 3.15
CA ASP A 27 4.52 11.34 3.57
C ASP A 27 3.48 11.58 2.48
N SER A 28 3.67 11.01 1.29
CA SER A 28 2.73 11.19 0.19
C SER A 28 1.37 10.58 0.55
N PRO A 29 0.29 11.35 0.45
CA PRO A 29 -1.03 10.79 0.68
C PRO A 29 -1.40 9.80 -0.42
N LEU A 30 -2.08 8.74 -0.04
CA LEU A 30 -2.53 7.71 -0.98
C LEU A 30 -4.03 7.79 -1.20
N LEU A 31 -4.78 7.49 -0.15
CA LEU A 31 -6.24 7.49 -0.25
C LEU A 31 -6.74 8.93 -0.41
N GLY A 32 -7.55 9.15 -1.44
CA GLY A 32 -8.07 10.47 -1.74
C GLY A 32 -7.17 11.35 -2.60
N ALA A 33 -5.88 11.05 -2.67
CA ALA A 33 -4.91 11.80 -3.49
C ALA A 33 -4.60 11.11 -4.80
N LEU A 34 -4.67 9.78 -4.82
CA LEU A 34 -4.48 9.01 -6.05
C LEU A 34 -5.83 8.65 -6.63
N PRO A 35 -6.20 9.21 -7.79
CA PRO A 35 -7.49 8.89 -8.40
C PRO A 35 -7.64 7.40 -8.71
N GLU A 36 -6.52 6.73 -8.93
CA GLU A 36 -6.52 5.29 -9.23
C GLU A 36 -6.88 4.45 -8.01
N LEU A 37 -6.72 4.98 -6.80
CA LEU A 37 -6.96 4.23 -5.57
C LEU A 37 -8.42 4.41 -5.12
N ASP A 38 -9.31 3.71 -5.82
CA ASP A 38 -10.72 3.64 -5.47
C ASP A 38 -10.99 2.36 -4.66
N SER A 39 -12.25 2.08 -4.35
CA SER A 39 -12.63 0.92 -3.54
C SER A 39 -12.15 -0.40 -4.12
N MET A 40 -12.26 -0.55 -5.44
CA MET A 40 -11.81 -1.77 -6.10
C MET A 40 -10.31 -1.88 -6.09
N ALA A 41 -9.62 -0.76 -6.32
CA ALA A 41 -8.16 -0.75 -6.32
C ALA A 41 -7.62 -1.07 -4.92
N VAL A 42 -8.26 -0.59 -3.86
CA VAL A 42 -7.87 -0.92 -2.49
C VAL A 42 -7.90 -2.44 -2.29
N VAL A 43 -8.96 -3.11 -2.75
CA VAL A 43 -9.07 -4.56 -2.64
C VAL A 43 -7.92 -5.24 -3.40
N ASN A 44 -7.62 -4.76 -4.60
CA ASN A 44 -6.54 -5.34 -5.40
C ASN A 44 -5.17 -5.13 -4.76
N VAL A 45 -4.94 -3.96 -4.17
CA VAL A 45 -3.68 -3.66 -3.47
C VAL A 45 -3.54 -4.57 -2.25
N ILE A 46 -4.61 -4.74 -1.47
CA ILE A 46 -4.61 -5.63 -0.31
C ILE A 46 -4.24 -7.04 -0.72
N ALA A 47 -4.89 -7.57 -1.77
CA ALA A 47 -4.62 -8.93 -2.24
C ALA A 47 -3.17 -9.08 -2.68
N ALA A 48 -2.63 -8.08 -3.37
CA ALA A 48 -1.24 -8.11 -3.84
C ALA A 48 -0.26 -8.06 -2.66
N LEU A 49 -0.54 -7.26 -1.64
CA LEU A 49 0.31 -7.18 -0.45
C LEU A 49 0.29 -8.48 0.33
N GLU A 50 -0.88 -9.09 0.47
CA GLU A 50 -1.01 -10.37 1.15
C GLU A 50 -0.20 -11.45 0.45
N ASP A 51 -0.27 -11.48 -0.87
CA ASP A 51 0.44 -12.45 -1.68
C ASP A 51 1.95 -12.23 -1.62
N ARG A 52 2.37 -10.97 -1.75
CA ARG A 52 3.79 -10.64 -1.80
C ARG A 52 4.49 -10.83 -0.47
N PHE A 53 3.83 -10.47 0.64
CA PHE A 53 4.45 -10.48 1.97
C PHE A 53 4.04 -11.68 2.83
N GLY A 54 3.05 -12.45 2.38
CA GLY A 54 2.66 -13.69 3.06
C GLY A 54 1.90 -13.49 4.36
N PHE A 55 1.06 -12.47 4.43
CA PHE A 55 0.20 -12.25 5.61
C PHE A 55 -1.25 -12.04 5.17
N THR A 56 -2.15 -11.87 6.14
CA THR A 56 -3.57 -11.63 5.87
C THR A 56 -4.01 -10.35 6.57
N PHE A 57 -4.73 -9.49 5.84
CA PHE A 57 -5.39 -8.33 6.44
C PHE A 57 -6.68 -8.78 7.11
N ASP A 58 -6.93 -8.30 8.33
CA ASP A 58 -8.24 -8.46 8.95
C ASP A 58 -9.14 -7.30 8.52
N ASP A 59 -10.45 -7.50 8.52
CA ASP A 59 -11.40 -6.48 8.06
C ASP A 59 -11.24 -5.16 8.79
N ASP A 60 -11.01 -5.20 10.11
CA ASP A 60 -10.86 -4.00 10.91
C ASP A 60 -9.52 -3.29 10.71
N GLU A 61 -8.58 -3.94 10.04
CA GLU A 61 -7.30 -3.34 9.68
C GLU A 61 -7.37 -2.59 8.36
N ILE A 62 -8.42 -2.81 7.59
CA ILE A 62 -8.63 -2.14 6.30
C ILE A 62 -9.34 -0.83 6.58
N SER A 63 -8.56 0.22 6.83
CA SER A 63 -9.09 1.52 7.22
C SER A 63 -8.42 2.65 6.44
N GLY A 64 -9.03 3.84 6.49
CA GLY A 64 -8.45 5.02 5.89
C GLY A 64 -7.10 5.38 6.50
N ASP A 65 -6.91 5.11 7.79
CA ASP A 65 -5.65 5.40 8.46
C ASP A 65 -4.50 4.54 7.90
N THR A 66 -4.78 3.26 7.63
CA THR A 66 -3.78 2.36 7.06
C THR A 66 -3.32 2.84 5.68
N PHE A 67 -4.25 3.33 4.88
CA PHE A 67 -3.97 3.77 3.51
C PHE A 67 -3.79 5.27 3.38
N ALA A 68 -3.60 5.98 4.49
CA ALA A 68 -3.49 7.43 4.48
C ALA A 68 -2.25 7.90 3.73
N THR A 69 -1.09 7.31 4.03
CA THR A 69 0.18 7.65 3.38
C THR A 69 0.96 6.39 3.04
N LEU A 70 1.99 6.56 2.22
CA LEU A 70 2.90 5.45 1.91
C LEU A 70 3.55 4.93 3.20
N ARG A 71 3.95 5.84 4.09
CA ARG A 71 4.56 5.45 5.37
C ARG A 71 3.61 4.62 6.21
N SER A 72 2.36 5.05 6.37
CA SER A 72 1.40 4.32 7.22
C SER A 72 1.15 2.92 6.68
N LEU A 73 1.05 2.77 5.36
CA LEU A 73 0.87 1.46 4.75
C LEU A 73 2.12 0.59 4.93
N ALA A 74 3.30 1.16 4.72
CA ALA A 74 4.55 0.43 4.87
C ALA A 74 4.78 0.00 6.32
N GLU A 75 4.48 0.86 7.27
CA GLU A 75 4.60 0.53 8.70
C GLU A 75 3.65 -0.61 9.09
N PHE A 76 2.44 -0.58 8.55
CA PHE A 76 1.48 -1.66 8.79
C PHE A 76 2.00 -2.99 8.25
N VAL A 77 2.50 -3.00 7.03
CA VAL A 77 3.05 -4.21 6.41
C VAL A 77 4.25 -4.73 7.21
N ALA A 78 5.15 -3.83 7.62
CA ALA A 78 6.31 -4.22 8.40
C ALA A 78 5.92 -4.84 9.73
N ALA A 79 4.91 -4.28 10.40
CA ALA A 79 4.42 -4.81 11.67
C ALA A 79 3.83 -6.22 11.48
N LYS A 80 3.13 -6.44 10.39
CA LYS A 80 2.57 -7.76 10.09
C LYS A 80 3.66 -8.79 9.83
N GLN A 81 4.75 -8.39 9.20
CA GLN A 81 5.85 -9.32 8.91
C GLN A 81 6.58 -9.76 10.15
N THR A 82 6.59 -8.95 11.19
CA THR A 82 7.32 -9.26 12.44
C THR A 82 6.45 -9.88 13.52
N SER A 83 5.17 -9.99 13.28
CA SER A 83 4.24 -10.57 14.26
C SER A 83 4.11 -12.07 14.14
#